data_76b3fb94c5744a19dd45a6259807089d
#
_entry.id   76b3fb94c5744a19dd45a6259807089d
#
_cell.length_a   1.000
_cell.length_b   1.000
_cell.length_c   1.000
_cell.angle_alpha   90.00
_cell.angle_beta   90.00
_cell.angle_gamma   90.00
#
_symmetry.space_group_name_H-M   'P 1'
#
loop_
_entity.id
_entity.type
_entity.pdbx_description
1 polymer ?
#
loop_
_entity_poly.entity_id
_entity_poly.type
_entity_poly.pdbx_seq_one_letter_code
_entity_poly.pdbx_strand_id
1 'polypeptide(L)'
;DELFSSLPKGLFSNLEGIKTSGELAYHFLLDIDFARLDSLKFESELKEKDFRIIEYGATSLSKMSEEFVYTAYENGIPVKTFPVGPSWEHFTPLDSISPLLRMSVMQSEDGAFFYHKGFLPDAMREALIYDLQVERFARGGSTITMQLVKNVFLNRNKNFARKLEEALIVWLIETERLTSKERMYEVYLNIAEWGPLVYGIQE
;
A
#
# COMPACT_ATOMS: atom_id res chain seq x y z
N ASP A 1 -6.73 21.17 5.72
CA ASP A 1 -7.66 21.10 4.55
C ASP A 1 -7.05 21.61 3.23
N GLU A 2 -6.14 22.57 3.27
CA GLU A 2 -5.58 23.18 2.04
C GLU A 2 -4.93 22.15 1.11
N LEU A 3 -4.17 21.19 1.65
CA LEU A 3 -3.51 20.16 0.83
C LEU A 3 -4.53 19.38 0.01
N PHE A 4 -5.50 18.74 0.67
CA PHE A 4 -6.44 17.86 -0.01
C PHE A 4 -7.46 18.64 -0.88
N SER A 5 -7.82 19.85 -0.48
CA SER A 5 -8.71 20.72 -1.29
C SER A 5 -8.01 21.28 -2.53
N SER A 6 -6.67 21.36 -2.53
CA SER A 6 -5.87 21.81 -3.68
C SER A 6 -5.58 20.69 -4.69
N LEU A 7 -5.87 19.44 -4.36
CA LEU A 7 -5.65 18.32 -5.28
C LEU A 7 -6.53 18.46 -6.52
N PRO A 8 -5.98 18.26 -7.73
CA PRO A 8 -6.77 18.38 -8.95
C PRO A 8 -7.91 17.36 -8.98
N LYS A 9 -9.13 17.82 -9.28
CA LYS A 9 -10.31 16.97 -9.39
C LYS A 9 -10.12 15.87 -10.43
N GLY A 10 -10.54 14.65 -10.09
CA GLY A 10 -10.44 13.47 -10.95
C GLY A 10 -9.06 12.81 -11.02
N LEU A 11 -8.03 13.37 -10.37
CA LEU A 11 -6.70 12.72 -10.28
C LEU A 11 -6.58 11.81 -9.07
N PHE A 12 -7.26 12.12 -7.98
CA PHE A 12 -7.22 11.42 -6.70
C PHE A 12 -8.61 10.90 -6.34
N SER A 13 -9.06 9.88 -7.08
CA SER A 13 -10.45 9.42 -7.06
C SER A 13 -10.94 8.93 -5.71
N ASN A 14 -10.07 8.33 -4.89
CA ASN A 14 -10.45 7.84 -3.56
C ASN A 14 -10.46 8.96 -2.51
N LEU A 15 -9.60 9.96 -2.66
CA LEU A 15 -9.42 11.06 -1.71
C LEU A 15 -10.31 12.26 -2.05
N GLU A 16 -11.05 12.23 -3.15
CA GLU A 16 -11.93 13.34 -3.55
C GLU A 16 -12.98 13.59 -2.46
N GLY A 17 -12.98 14.83 -1.94
CA GLY A 17 -13.90 15.26 -0.88
C GLY A 17 -13.46 14.92 0.56
N ILE A 18 -12.28 14.35 0.76
CA ILE A 18 -11.75 14.11 2.11
C ILE A 18 -11.61 15.44 2.88
N LYS A 19 -12.02 15.45 4.14
CA LYS A 19 -11.84 16.58 5.04
C LYS A 19 -10.90 16.19 6.17
N THR A 20 -9.93 17.05 6.43
CA THR A 20 -8.90 16.82 7.43
C THR A 20 -8.70 18.07 8.29
N SER A 21 -8.07 17.92 9.46
CA SER A 21 -7.57 18.99 10.30
C SER A 21 -6.12 18.73 10.70
N GLY A 22 -5.46 19.74 11.28
CA GLY A 22 -4.05 19.66 11.68
C GLY A 22 -3.09 20.07 10.57
N GLU A 23 -1.81 19.83 10.81
CA GLU A 23 -0.70 20.26 9.95
C GLU A 23 0.10 19.07 9.47
N LEU A 24 0.56 19.13 8.21
CA LEU A 24 1.46 18.17 7.58
C LEU A 24 2.70 18.89 7.06
N ALA A 25 3.87 18.32 7.33
CA ALA A 25 5.14 18.77 6.78
C ALA A 25 5.83 17.58 6.10
N TYR A 26 6.06 17.66 4.80
CA TYR A 26 6.74 16.63 4.02
C TYR A 26 8.12 17.10 3.59
N HIS A 27 9.13 16.30 3.94
CA HIS A 27 10.49 16.47 3.47
C HIS A 27 10.82 15.36 2.46
N PHE A 28 11.34 15.77 1.31
CA PHE A 28 11.79 14.85 0.27
C PHE A 28 13.14 15.33 -0.29
N LEU A 29 14.11 14.42 -0.30
CA LEU A 29 15.42 14.64 -0.95
C LEU A 29 15.73 13.44 -1.85
N LEU A 30 16.01 13.70 -3.10
CA LEU A 30 16.58 12.75 -4.04
C LEU A 30 17.77 13.39 -4.73
N ASP A 31 18.98 12.88 -4.45
CA ASP A 31 20.24 13.33 -5.04
C ASP A 31 20.91 12.13 -5.72
N ILE A 32 21.09 12.20 -7.05
CA ILE A 32 21.61 11.11 -7.88
C ILE A 32 22.84 11.58 -8.65
N ASP A 33 23.96 10.93 -8.37
CA ASP A 33 25.16 10.99 -9.22
C ASP A 33 25.21 9.72 -10.08
N PHE A 34 24.87 9.85 -11.37
CA PHE A 34 24.85 8.71 -12.29
C PHE A 34 26.25 8.08 -12.52
N ALA A 35 27.33 8.78 -12.18
CA ALA A 35 28.68 8.22 -12.22
C ALA A 35 29.00 7.41 -10.95
N ARG A 36 28.24 7.61 -9.87
CA ARG A 36 28.43 6.97 -8.57
C ARG A 36 27.11 6.66 -7.90
N LEU A 37 26.36 5.71 -8.44
CA LEU A 37 25.01 5.35 -7.96
C LEU A 37 24.98 4.97 -6.47
N ASP A 38 26.05 4.40 -5.92
CA ASP A 38 26.15 4.05 -4.49
C ASP A 38 26.07 5.28 -3.57
N SER A 39 26.39 6.49 -4.09
CA SER A 39 26.27 7.75 -3.34
C SER A 39 24.86 8.35 -3.35
N LEU A 40 23.89 7.70 -3.99
CA LEU A 40 22.50 8.15 -4.06
C LEU A 40 21.94 8.41 -2.66
N LYS A 41 21.39 9.62 -2.49
CA LYS A 41 20.65 9.98 -1.29
C LYS A 41 19.16 9.98 -1.58
N PHE A 42 18.42 9.32 -0.74
CA PHE A 42 16.96 9.28 -0.78
C PHE A 42 16.44 9.50 0.64
N GLU A 43 15.77 10.61 0.84
CA GLU A 43 15.12 10.93 2.11
C GLU A 43 13.65 11.23 1.85
N SER A 44 12.79 10.65 2.64
CA SER A 44 11.35 10.86 2.58
C SER A 44 10.78 10.80 3.98
N GLU A 45 10.37 11.93 4.51
CA GLU A 45 9.83 12.05 5.86
C GLU A 45 8.55 12.88 5.84
N LEU A 46 7.49 12.35 6.43
CA LEU A 46 6.25 13.07 6.66
C LEU A 46 6.05 13.25 8.18
N LYS A 47 5.92 14.49 8.60
CA LYS A 47 5.62 14.87 9.99
C LYS A 47 4.19 15.37 10.06
N GLU A 48 3.52 15.02 11.13
CA GLU A 48 2.17 15.46 11.43
C GLU A 48 2.11 16.20 12.77
N LYS A 49 1.18 17.15 12.88
CA LYS A 49 0.85 17.79 14.13
C LYS A 49 -0.66 17.91 14.24
N ASP A 50 -1.24 17.22 15.21
CA ASP A 50 -2.68 17.19 15.49
C ASP A 50 -3.53 16.82 14.27
N PHE A 51 -2.96 16.02 13.34
CA PHE A 51 -3.64 15.60 12.13
C PHE A 51 -4.78 14.63 12.46
N ARG A 52 -5.93 14.82 11.78
CA ARG A 52 -7.12 13.94 11.87
C ARG A 52 -7.90 13.97 10.59
N ILE A 53 -8.44 12.81 10.21
CA ILE A 53 -9.49 12.72 9.20
C ILE A 53 -10.82 13.06 9.86
N ILE A 54 -11.50 14.10 9.37
CA ILE A 54 -12.82 14.54 9.85
C ILE A 54 -13.91 13.79 9.09
N GLU A 55 -13.73 13.65 7.77
CA GLU A 55 -14.69 12.99 6.88
C GLU A 55 -13.94 12.30 5.75
N TYR A 56 -14.26 11.06 5.48
CA TYR A 56 -13.69 10.33 4.34
C TYR A 56 -14.16 10.95 3.02
N GLY A 57 -13.31 10.82 1.99
CA GLY A 57 -13.66 11.19 0.63
C GLY A 57 -14.59 10.18 -0.05
N ALA A 58 -14.43 10.03 -1.35
CA ALA A 58 -15.24 9.10 -2.15
C ALA A 58 -15.13 7.63 -1.69
N THR A 59 -14.03 7.27 -1.01
CA THR A 59 -13.79 5.91 -0.50
C THR A 59 -13.50 5.93 0.99
N SER A 60 -14.14 5.03 1.76
CA SER A 60 -13.77 4.79 3.15
C SER A 60 -12.41 4.10 3.22
N LEU A 61 -11.40 4.77 3.77
CA LEU A 61 -10.05 4.22 3.91
C LEU A 61 -9.97 3.16 5.01
N SER A 62 -10.99 3.07 5.89
CA SER A 62 -11.07 2.04 6.93
C SER A 62 -11.74 0.74 6.46
N LYS A 63 -12.15 0.63 5.20
CA LYS A 63 -12.91 -0.54 4.71
C LYS A 63 -12.23 -1.88 4.94
N MET A 64 -10.89 -1.92 5.00
CA MET A 64 -10.15 -3.16 5.28
C MET A 64 -10.27 -3.64 6.73
N SER A 65 -10.70 -2.79 7.68
CA SER A 65 -10.87 -3.18 9.08
C SER A 65 -12.04 -4.15 9.30
N GLU A 66 -12.95 -4.21 8.35
CA GLU A 66 -14.13 -5.08 8.35
C GLU A 66 -14.10 -6.03 7.15
N GLU A 67 -15.15 -6.85 7.02
CA GLU A 67 -15.38 -7.63 5.80
C GLU A 67 -15.73 -6.69 4.64
N PHE A 68 -15.11 -6.92 3.48
CA PHE A 68 -15.38 -6.15 2.27
C PHE A 68 -15.30 -7.03 1.02
N VAL A 69 -15.92 -6.58 -0.07
CA VAL A 69 -15.83 -7.26 -1.37
C VAL A 69 -14.55 -6.82 -2.08
N TYR A 70 -13.76 -7.79 -2.51
CA TYR A 70 -12.54 -7.61 -3.32
C TYR A 70 -12.76 -8.14 -4.73
N THR A 71 -12.25 -7.42 -5.72
CA THR A 71 -12.21 -7.88 -7.11
C THR A 71 -10.76 -7.95 -7.58
N ALA A 72 -10.32 -9.14 -7.93
CA ALA A 72 -9.03 -9.37 -8.56
C ALA A 72 -9.10 -9.04 -10.06
N TYR A 73 -8.00 -8.50 -10.58
CA TYR A 73 -7.90 -8.09 -11.98
C TYR A 73 -6.63 -8.62 -12.62
N GLU A 74 -6.75 -9.13 -13.85
CA GLU A 74 -5.63 -9.42 -14.74
C GLU A 74 -5.70 -8.52 -15.97
N ASN A 75 -4.60 -7.83 -16.28
CA ASN A 75 -4.52 -6.90 -17.42
C ASN A 75 -5.68 -5.89 -17.50
N GLY A 76 -6.21 -5.46 -16.34
CA GLY A 76 -7.34 -4.54 -16.24
C GLY A 76 -8.72 -5.17 -16.37
N ILE A 77 -8.80 -6.49 -16.57
CA ILE A 77 -10.06 -7.23 -16.66
C ILE A 77 -10.35 -7.88 -15.31
N PRO A 78 -11.57 -7.75 -14.74
CA PRO A 78 -11.94 -8.43 -13.53
C PRO A 78 -12.00 -9.95 -13.78
N VAL A 79 -11.31 -10.72 -12.94
CA VAL A 79 -11.21 -12.20 -13.10
C VAL A 79 -11.90 -12.95 -11.96
N LYS A 80 -11.93 -12.38 -10.74
CA LYS A 80 -12.59 -13.00 -9.59
C LYS A 80 -13.08 -11.95 -8.62
N THR A 81 -14.29 -12.12 -8.07
CA THR A 81 -14.85 -11.25 -7.03
C THR A 81 -15.30 -12.10 -5.86
N PHE A 82 -14.86 -11.76 -4.65
CA PHE A 82 -15.17 -12.50 -3.43
C PHE A 82 -15.13 -11.59 -2.20
N PRO A 83 -15.84 -11.92 -1.12
CA PRO A 83 -15.72 -11.21 0.15
C PRO A 83 -14.39 -11.57 0.84
N VAL A 84 -13.78 -10.61 1.52
CA VAL A 84 -12.57 -10.81 2.34
C VAL A 84 -12.97 -10.75 3.80
N GLY A 85 -13.48 -11.87 4.28
CA GLY A 85 -14.01 -12.01 5.62
C GLY A 85 -14.77 -13.33 5.81
N PRO A 86 -15.37 -13.55 7.00
CA PRO A 86 -15.96 -14.81 7.39
C PRO A 86 -17.10 -15.32 6.51
N SER A 87 -17.72 -14.48 5.69
CA SER A 87 -18.78 -14.91 4.76
C SER A 87 -18.24 -15.68 3.53
N TRP A 88 -16.93 -15.65 3.29
CA TRP A 88 -16.31 -16.43 2.23
C TRP A 88 -15.79 -17.75 2.76
N GLU A 89 -16.21 -18.86 2.15
CA GLU A 89 -15.81 -20.21 2.58
C GLU A 89 -14.31 -20.49 2.52
N HIS A 90 -13.58 -19.80 1.62
CA HIS A 90 -12.12 -19.90 1.50
C HIS A 90 -11.35 -18.84 2.32
N PHE A 91 -12.04 -18.00 3.09
CA PHE A 91 -11.38 -17.05 3.98
C PHE A 91 -10.69 -17.78 5.13
N THR A 92 -9.42 -17.49 5.33
CA THR A 92 -8.65 -18.06 6.44
C THR A 92 -8.26 -16.96 7.42
N PRO A 93 -8.79 -16.98 8.67
CA PRO A 93 -8.33 -16.07 9.72
C PRO A 93 -6.83 -16.20 9.95
N LEU A 94 -6.17 -15.09 10.27
CA LEU A 94 -4.72 -15.04 10.43
C LEU A 94 -4.17 -16.12 11.38
N ASP A 95 -4.85 -16.35 12.50
CA ASP A 95 -4.45 -17.35 13.51
C ASP A 95 -4.57 -18.79 13.02
N SER A 96 -5.38 -19.03 11.99
CA SER A 96 -5.56 -20.35 11.36
C SER A 96 -4.53 -20.62 10.26
N ILE A 97 -3.77 -19.61 9.83
CA ILE A 97 -2.70 -19.75 8.84
C ILE A 97 -1.43 -20.23 9.53
N SER A 98 -0.77 -21.24 8.95
CA SER A 98 0.50 -21.78 9.49
C SER A 98 1.49 -20.66 9.83
N PRO A 99 2.07 -20.65 11.06
CA PRO A 99 3.08 -19.67 11.45
C PRO A 99 4.30 -19.66 10.50
N LEU A 100 4.69 -20.82 9.99
CA LEU A 100 5.80 -20.92 9.04
C LEU A 100 5.47 -20.22 7.72
N LEU A 101 4.25 -20.42 7.19
CA LEU A 101 3.83 -19.77 5.97
C LEU A 101 3.75 -18.24 6.16
N ARG A 102 3.13 -17.79 7.25
CA ARG A 102 3.10 -16.35 7.59
C ARG A 102 4.51 -15.75 7.62
N MET A 103 5.43 -16.41 8.34
CA MET A 103 6.82 -15.93 8.46
C MET A 103 7.54 -15.93 7.10
N SER A 104 7.36 -16.96 6.29
CA SER A 104 8.01 -17.07 4.97
C SER A 104 7.54 -15.96 4.02
N VAL A 105 6.23 -15.73 3.93
CA VAL A 105 5.67 -14.66 3.07
C VAL A 105 6.11 -13.28 3.56
N MET A 106 6.02 -13.03 4.86
CA MET A 106 6.46 -11.76 5.43
C MET A 106 7.94 -11.52 5.14
N GLN A 107 8.80 -12.53 5.33
CA GLN A 107 10.25 -12.39 5.12
C GLN A 107 10.60 -12.17 3.64
N SER A 108 9.82 -12.72 2.71
CA SER A 108 10.07 -12.56 1.28
C SER A 108 9.57 -11.22 0.73
N GLU A 109 8.46 -10.71 1.26
CA GLU A 109 7.79 -9.51 0.73
C GLU A 109 8.16 -8.25 1.51
N ASP A 110 8.17 -8.32 2.84
CA ASP A 110 8.34 -7.17 3.72
C ASP A 110 8.72 -7.62 5.14
N GLY A 111 9.96 -8.00 5.36
CA GLY A 111 10.44 -8.55 6.64
C GLY A 111 10.30 -7.60 7.84
N ALA A 112 10.11 -6.32 7.60
CA ALA A 112 9.91 -5.30 8.63
C ALA A 112 8.45 -4.82 8.76
N PHE A 113 7.49 -5.51 8.15
CA PHE A 113 6.09 -5.08 8.02
C PHE A 113 5.46 -4.57 9.32
N PHE A 114 5.68 -5.26 10.44
CA PHE A 114 5.10 -4.87 11.74
C PHE A 114 5.81 -3.70 12.43
N TYR A 115 6.96 -3.26 11.90
CA TYR A 115 7.81 -2.26 12.55
C TYR A 115 7.83 -0.90 11.86
N HIS A 116 7.50 -0.83 10.54
CA HIS A 116 7.46 0.43 9.80
C HIS A 116 6.05 0.98 9.66
N LYS A 117 5.95 2.25 9.23
CA LYS A 117 4.70 2.97 8.97
C LYS A 117 4.42 3.09 7.46
N GLY A 118 4.32 1.94 6.80
CA GLY A 118 3.91 1.85 5.40
C GLY A 118 5.03 1.99 4.37
N PHE A 119 6.15 2.61 4.73
CA PHE A 119 7.28 2.82 3.83
C PHE A 119 8.58 2.34 4.45
N LEU A 120 9.50 1.89 3.59
CA LEU A 120 10.88 1.53 3.93
C LEU A 120 11.84 2.33 3.02
N PRO A 121 12.24 3.56 3.42
CA PRO A 121 13.08 4.42 2.60
C PRO A 121 14.39 3.76 2.18
N ASP A 122 15.05 3.01 3.06
CA ASP A 122 16.29 2.28 2.75
C ASP A 122 16.07 1.22 1.68
N ALA A 123 14.99 0.42 1.79
CA ALA A 123 14.66 -0.59 0.78
C ALA A 123 14.28 0.04 -0.57
N MET A 124 13.58 1.17 -0.55
CA MET A 124 13.25 1.94 -1.76
C MET A 124 14.51 2.50 -2.41
N ARG A 125 15.45 3.03 -1.60
CA ARG A 125 16.75 3.50 -2.07
C ARG A 125 17.56 2.38 -2.72
N GLU A 126 17.69 1.24 -2.06
CA GLU A 126 18.42 0.07 -2.58
C GLU A 126 17.79 -0.46 -3.88
N ALA A 127 16.46 -0.53 -3.95
CA ALA A 127 15.75 -0.94 -5.16
C ALA A 127 16.06 0.03 -6.31
N LEU A 128 16.01 1.34 -6.05
CA LEU A 128 16.31 2.37 -7.05
C LEU A 128 17.76 2.26 -7.55
N ILE A 129 18.74 2.11 -6.66
CA ILE A 129 20.15 1.92 -7.04
C ILE A 129 20.30 0.70 -7.95
N TYR A 130 19.72 -0.44 -7.52
CA TYR A 130 19.81 -1.68 -8.29
C TYR A 130 19.16 -1.54 -9.67
N ASP A 131 17.96 -0.96 -9.74
CA ASP A 131 17.22 -0.78 -10.99
C ASP A 131 17.98 0.14 -11.97
N LEU A 132 18.64 1.20 -11.46
CA LEU A 132 19.51 2.07 -12.25
C LEU A 132 20.77 1.33 -12.73
N GLN A 133 21.38 0.48 -11.92
CA GLN A 133 22.58 -0.30 -12.30
C GLN A 133 22.28 -1.31 -13.40
N VAL A 134 21.10 -1.94 -13.37
CA VAL A 134 20.70 -2.94 -14.38
C VAL A 134 19.86 -2.35 -15.54
N GLU A 135 19.62 -1.05 -15.52
CA GLU A 135 18.85 -0.29 -16.52
C GLU A 135 17.43 -0.85 -16.77
N ARG A 136 16.82 -1.44 -15.76
CA ARG A 136 15.45 -1.98 -15.82
C ARG A 136 14.83 -2.06 -14.43
N PHE A 137 13.50 -2.07 -14.36
CA PHE A 137 12.77 -2.36 -13.14
C PHE A 137 12.87 -3.86 -12.79
N ALA A 138 13.87 -4.22 -11.97
CA ALA A 138 14.18 -5.61 -11.61
C ALA A 138 13.96 -5.88 -10.12
N ARG A 139 14.05 -4.86 -9.24
CA ARG A 139 13.83 -4.99 -7.81
C ARG A 139 12.66 -4.11 -7.36
N GLY A 140 11.68 -4.70 -6.69
CA GLY A 140 10.56 -3.96 -6.09
C GLY A 140 10.97 -3.37 -4.74
N GLY A 141 10.60 -2.09 -4.51
CA GLY A 141 10.72 -1.43 -3.20
C GLY A 141 9.35 -1.22 -2.52
N SER A 142 8.34 -1.99 -2.90
CA SER A 142 6.99 -1.83 -2.36
C SER A 142 6.79 -2.70 -1.12
N THR A 143 6.28 -2.11 -0.05
CA THR A 143 5.87 -2.80 1.19
C THR A 143 4.54 -3.54 1.01
N ILE A 144 4.19 -4.41 1.96
CA ILE A 144 2.87 -5.08 1.98
C ILE A 144 1.74 -4.03 2.04
N THR A 145 1.87 -2.96 2.83
CA THR A 145 0.87 -1.89 2.87
C THR A 145 0.69 -1.21 1.50
N MET A 146 1.79 -0.91 0.80
CA MET A 146 1.72 -0.34 -0.57
C MET A 146 1.03 -1.29 -1.54
N GLN A 147 1.32 -2.60 -1.47
CA GLN A 147 0.67 -3.61 -2.30
C GLN A 147 -0.84 -3.71 -2.01
N LEU A 148 -1.23 -3.69 -0.73
CA LEU A 148 -2.63 -3.68 -0.31
C LEU A 148 -3.36 -2.45 -0.85
N VAL A 149 -2.82 -1.25 -0.63
CA VAL A 149 -3.44 -0.01 -1.12
C VAL A 149 -3.61 -0.06 -2.63
N LYS A 150 -2.58 -0.46 -3.36
CA LYS A 150 -2.64 -0.64 -4.81
C LYS A 150 -3.77 -1.58 -5.24
N ASN A 151 -3.93 -2.71 -4.55
CA ASN A 151 -4.88 -3.75 -4.94
C ASN A 151 -6.32 -3.48 -4.49
N VAL A 152 -6.49 -2.88 -3.30
CA VAL A 152 -7.81 -2.70 -2.66
C VAL A 152 -8.47 -1.36 -3.03
N PHE A 153 -7.68 -0.30 -3.21
CA PHE A 153 -8.21 1.06 -3.38
C PHE A 153 -8.03 1.62 -4.78
N LEU A 154 -6.94 1.27 -5.48
CA LEU A 154 -6.58 1.97 -6.70
C LEU A 154 -7.09 1.28 -7.97
N ASN A 155 -7.42 2.11 -8.97
CA ASN A 155 -7.69 1.62 -10.32
C ASN A 155 -6.40 1.10 -11.00
N ARG A 156 -6.56 0.42 -12.14
CA ARG A 156 -5.44 -0.22 -12.87
C ARG A 156 -4.71 0.72 -13.82
N ASN A 157 -5.10 1.97 -13.94
CA ASN A 157 -4.43 2.95 -14.79
C ASN A 157 -3.07 3.32 -14.18
N LYS A 158 -1.98 3.05 -14.92
CA LYS A 158 -0.61 3.36 -14.48
C LYS A 158 -0.30 4.81 -14.85
N ASN A 159 -0.35 5.72 -13.89
CA ASN A 159 0.09 7.10 -14.05
C ASN A 159 0.74 7.60 -12.74
N PHE A 160 1.40 8.75 -12.84
CA PHE A 160 2.11 9.34 -11.70
C PHE A 160 1.14 9.77 -10.58
N ALA A 161 -0.02 10.34 -10.94
CA ALA A 161 -1.02 10.76 -9.97
C ALA A 161 -1.53 9.59 -9.12
N ARG A 162 -1.75 8.43 -9.74
CA ARG A 162 -2.11 7.19 -9.00
C ARG A 162 -1.02 6.78 -8.01
N LYS A 163 0.27 6.94 -8.35
CA LYS A 163 1.37 6.61 -7.42
C LYS A 163 1.44 7.58 -6.24
N LEU A 164 1.11 8.84 -6.46
CA LEU A 164 0.97 9.81 -5.37
C LEU A 164 -0.25 9.51 -4.50
N GLU A 165 -1.40 9.17 -5.10
CA GLU A 165 -2.59 8.77 -4.36
C GLU A 165 -2.30 7.53 -3.50
N GLU A 166 -1.59 6.52 -4.06
CA GLU A 166 -1.12 5.36 -3.31
C GLU A 166 -0.34 5.76 -2.06
N ALA A 167 0.66 6.63 -2.23
CA ALA A 167 1.50 7.08 -1.12
C ALA A 167 0.69 7.81 -0.04
N LEU A 168 -0.23 8.70 -0.43
CA LEU A 168 -1.12 9.40 0.51
C LEU A 168 -2.03 8.44 1.26
N ILE A 169 -2.65 7.47 0.57
CA ILE A 169 -3.53 6.48 1.21
C ILE A 169 -2.74 5.58 2.16
N VAL A 170 -1.56 5.10 1.76
CA VAL A 170 -0.66 4.32 2.64
C VAL A 170 -0.38 5.10 3.92
N TRP A 171 0.04 6.36 3.77
CA TRP A 171 0.33 7.22 4.90
C TRP A 171 -0.90 7.42 5.81
N LEU A 172 -2.07 7.72 5.24
CA LEU A 172 -3.31 7.92 6.01
C LEU A 172 -3.70 6.66 6.81
N ILE A 173 -3.66 5.48 6.18
CA ILE A 173 -4.01 4.22 6.84
C ILE A 173 -3.07 3.91 8.00
N GLU A 174 -1.77 4.08 7.81
CA GLU A 174 -0.76 3.75 8.82
C GLU A 174 -0.71 4.77 9.97
N THR A 175 -0.83 6.05 9.66
CA THR A 175 -0.74 7.12 10.65
C THR A 175 -2.00 7.18 11.51
N GLU A 176 -3.17 7.18 10.90
CA GLU A 176 -4.45 7.17 11.61
C GLU A 176 -4.83 5.79 12.15
N ARG A 177 -4.01 4.75 11.87
CA ARG A 177 -4.25 3.36 12.29
C ARG A 177 -5.64 2.86 11.90
N LEU A 178 -6.07 3.17 10.68
CA LEU A 178 -7.41 2.85 10.17
C LEU A 178 -7.66 1.35 10.06
N THR A 179 -6.60 0.56 9.96
CA THR A 179 -6.62 -0.91 9.95
C THR A 179 -5.40 -1.40 10.72
N SER A 180 -5.54 -2.41 11.58
CA SER A 180 -4.40 -2.97 12.31
C SER A 180 -3.44 -3.70 11.37
N LYS A 181 -2.16 -3.82 11.77
CA LYS A 181 -1.15 -4.56 11.00
C LYS A 181 -1.53 -6.02 10.80
N GLU A 182 -2.09 -6.64 11.85
CA GLU A 182 -2.57 -8.03 11.81
C GLU A 182 -3.67 -8.18 10.78
N ARG A 183 -4.67 -7.29 10.78
CA ARG A 183 -5.75 -7.33 9.80
C ARG A 183 -5.27 -7.01 8.39
N MET A 184 -4.37 -6.06 8.21
CA MET A 184 -3.75 -5.82 6.90
C MET A 184 -3.03 -7.06 6.38
N TYR A 185 -2.29 -7.77 7.24
CA TYR A 185 -1.59 -8.98 6.85
C TYR A 185 -2.54 -10.13 6.55
N GLU A 186 -3.61 -10.28 7.33
CA GLU A 186 -4.69 -11.23 7.06
C GLU A 186 -5.34 -10.99 5.70
N VAL A 187 -5.68 -9.73 5.40
CA VAL A 187 -6.22 -9.33 4.09
C VAL A 187 -5.23 -9.68 2.98
N TYR A 188 -3.94 -9.33 3.16
CA TYR A 188 -2.90 -9.60 2.18
C TYR A 188 -2.84 -11.08 1.80
N LEU A 189 -2.78 -11.97 2.79
CA LEU A 189 -2.69 -13.41 2.58
C LEU A 189 -3.96 -13.99 1.92
N ASN A 190 -5.13 -13.40 2.16
CA ASN A 190 -6.38 -13.84 1.59
C ASN A 190 -6.65 -13.28 0.18
N ILE A 191 -6.01 -12.18 -0.24
CA ILE A 191 -6.16 -11.63 -1.60
C ILE A 191 -4.97 -11.89 -2.50
N ALA A 192 -3.85 -12.39 -1.96
CA ALA A 192 -2.68 -12.73 -2.74
C ALA A 192 -3.01 -13.81 -3.78
N GLU A 193 -2.42 -13.67 -4.96
CA GLU A 193 -2.47 -14.69 -6.00
C GLU A 193 -1.34 -15.70 -5.75
N TRP A 194 -1.70 -16.93 -5.41
CA TRP A 194 -0.77 -18.03 -5.11
C TRP A 194 -0.40 -18.86 -6.33
N GLY A 195 -1.15 -18.70 -7.40
CA GLY A 195 -0.95 -19.33 -8.70
C GLY A 195 -1.92 -18.72 -9.69
N PRO A 196 -1.85 -19.04 -10.98
CA PRO A 196 -2.75 -18.45 -11.98
C PRO A 196 -4.23 -18.61 -11.59
N LEU A 197 -4.90 -17.48 -11.30
CA LEU A 197 -6.30 -17.38 -10.86
C LEU A 197 -6.62 -18.01 -9.49
N VAL A 198 -5.61 -18.40 -8.71
CA VAL A 198 -5.76 -18.96 -7.36
C VAL A 198 -5.58 -17.84 -6.34
N TYR A 199 -6.67 -17.40 -5.72
CA TYR A 199 -6.69 -16.31 -4.74
C TYR A 199 -7.10 -16.84 -3.37
N GLY A 200 -6.33 -16.47 -2.36
CA GLY A 200 -6.55 -16.94 -1.00
C GLY A 200 -5.79 -18.24 -0.68
N ILE A 201 -5.58 -18.45 0.60
CA ILE A 201 -4.62 -19.45 1.10
C ILE A 201 -5.19 -20.88 1.09
N GLN A 202 -6.50 -21.05 0.88
CA GLN A 202 -7.18 -22.35 0.85
C GLN A 202 -7.57 -22.81 -0.56
N GLU A 203 -7.35 -22.02 -1.60
CA GLU A 203 -7.56 -22.47 -2.98
C GLU A 203 -6.31 -23.19 -3.52
#